data_2f457217b9b2e1eed4f5887238fef838
#
_entry.id   2f457217b9b2e1eed4f5887238fef838
#
_cell.length_a   1.000
_cell.length_b   1.000
_cell.length_c   1.000
_cell.angle_alpha   90.00
_cell.angle_beta   90.00
_cell.angle_gamma   90.00
#
_symmetry.space_group_name_H-M   'P 1'
#
loop_
_entity.id
_entity.type
_entity.pdbx_description
1 polymer ?
#
loop_
_entity_poly.entity_id
_entity_poly.type
_entity_poly.pdbx_seq_one_letter_code
_entity_poly.pdbx_strand_id
1 'polypeptide(L)'
;VGSEMCIRDRFQDLLHKIPGKKFSTARLKPLRYLKYIILAVFVILLPMFATNSIGMGDPFFCKYICPQGVLEGAIPLSIGNAAIRSALGKLFSFKFCILITVVVLSILFYRPFCKWICPLGAIYSLFNKVSFLHITIENSKCVGCNQCSRACKMDIDVCRTPNHPECIRCGACIKACPKDAIHYQFMGKTCQKKDTGDQQSEIRNH
;
A
#
# COMPACT_ATOMS: atom_id res chain seq x y z
N VAL A 1 4.49 -14.04 -5.66
CA VAL A 1 4.81 -12.74 -5.04
C VAL A 1 3.76 -11.68 -5.40
N GLY A 2 3.24 -11.65 -6.63
CA GLY A 2 2.24 -10.67 -7.05
C GLY A 2 0.85 -10.89 -6.43
N SER A 3 0.41 -12.13 -6.30
CA SER A 3 -0.91 -12.49 -5.75
C SER A 3 -1.05 -12.14 -4.26
N GLU A 4 -0.03 -12.43 -3.46
CA GLU A 4 -0.02 -12.15 -2.01
C GLU A 4 -0.10 -10.65 -1.70
N MET A 5 0.58 -9.81 -2.50
CA MET A 5 0.44 -8.37 -2.40
C MET A 5 -0.98 -7.90 -2.72
N CYS A 6 -1.59 -8.43 -3.77
CA CYS A 6 -2.94 -8.08 -4.16
C CYS A 6 -3.97 -8.47 -3.07
N ILE A 7 -3.82 -9.62 -2.43
CA ILE A 7 -4.70 -10.08 -1.34
C ILE A 7 -4.58 -9.13 -0.15
N ARG A 8 -3.35 -8.84 0.30
CA ARG A 8 -3.10 -7.93 1.42
C ARG A 8 -3.66 -6.53 1.18
N ASP A 9 -3.45 -5.98 -0.02
CA ASP A 9 -3.89 -4.64 -0.37
C ASP A 9 -5.41 -4.57 -0.46
N ARG A 10 -6.06 -5.58 -1.05
CA ARG A 10 -7.52 -5.69 -1.08
C ARG A 10 -8.12 -5.87 0.31
N PHE A 11 -7.46 -6.64 1.18
CA PHE A 11 -7.90 -6.82 2.55
C PHE A 11 -7.90 -5.49 3.34
N GLN A 12 -6.83 -4.71 3.24
CA GLN A 12 -6.77 -3.39 3.87
C GLN A 12 -7.78 -2.41 3.25
N ASP A 13 -8.00 -2.46 1.93
CA ASP A 13 -8.99 -1.62 1.26
C ASP A 13 -10.43 -2.00 1.67
N LEU A 14 -10.70 -3.30 1.87
CA LEU A 14 -11.98 -3.79 2.36
C LEU A 14 -12.25 -3.32 3.79
N LEU A 15 -11.27 -3.46 4.68
CA LEU A 15 -11.36 -2.98 6.06
C LEU A 15 -11.62 -1.46 6.12
N HIS A 16 -10.97 -0.69 5.24
CA HIS A 16 -11.16 0.75 5.19
C HIS A 16 -12.54 1.17 4.65
N LYS A 17 -13.30 0.27 4.00
CA LYS A 17 -14.70 0.53 3.60
C LYS A 17 -15.68 0.52 4.78
N ILE A 18 -15.30 -0.08 5.92
CA ILE A 18 -16.14 -0.11 7.11
C ILE A 18 -16.44 1.33 7.55
N PRO A 19 -17.71 1.70 7.78
CA PRO A 19 -18.08 3.03 8.22
C PRO A 19 -17.51 3.31 9.62
N GLY A 20 -16.57 4.24 9.70
CA GLY A 20 -15.90 4.64 10.94
C GLY A 20 -15.25 6.01 10.79
N LYS A 21 -14.76 6.58 11.90
CA LYS A 21 -13.99 7.83 11.88
C LYS A 21 -12.67 7.61 11.13
N LYS A 22 -12.55 8.21 9.95
CA LYS A 22 -11.36 8.13 9.12
C LYS A 22 -10.46 9.33 9.41
N PHE A 23 -9.19 9.06 9.70
CA PHE A 23 -8.21 10.10 9.98
C PHE A 23 -7.28 10.29 8.79
N SER A 24 -7.03 11.55 8.43
CA SER A 24 -6.00 11.88 7.46
C SER A 24 -4.61 11.67 8.05
N THR A 25 -3.72 11.06 7.28
CA THR A 25 -2.33 10.83 7.67
C THR A 25 -1.42 12.03 7.38
N ALA A 26 -1.99 13.17 6.99
CA ALA A 26 -1.22 14.36 6.62
C ALA A 26 -0.31 14.87 7.75
N ARG A 27 -0.72 14.73 9.02
CA ARG A 27 0.11 15.09 10.19
C ARG A 27 1.22 14.09 10.49
N LEU A 28 1.12 12.85 10.02
CA LEU A 28 2.05 11.76 10.29
C LEU A 28 3.08 11.57 9.16
N LYS A 29 3.40 12.65 8.43
CA LYS A 29 4.40 12.65 7.35
C LYS A 29 5.76 12.07 7.76
N PRO A 30 6.34 12.37 8.95
CA PRO A 30 7.64 11.83 9.34
C PRO A 30 7.62 10.31 9.52
N LEU A 31 6.47 9.72 9.85
CA LEU A 31 6.34 8.27 10.01
C LEU A 31 6.59 7.48 8.71
N ARG A 32 6.52 8.16 7.55
CA ARG A 32 6.85 7.56 6.25
C ARG A 32 8.33 7.16 6.14
N TYR A 33 9.22 7.82 6.89
CA TYR A 33 10.64 7.46 6.91
C TYR A 33 10.91 6.17 7.67
N LEU A 34 10.00 5.75 8.57
CA LEU A 34 10.13 4.53 9.36
C LEU A 34 10.33 3.28 8.48
N LYS A 35 9.61 3.18 7.36
CA LYS A 35 9.76 2.04 6.44
C LYS A 35 11.15 1.94 5.82
N TYR A 36 11.84 3.07 5.58
CA TYR A 36 13.22 3.07 5.06
C TYR A 36 14.20 2.63 6.12
N ILE A 37 13.99 3.02 7.38
CA ILE A 37 14.79 2.55 8.52
C ILE A 37 14.59 1.05 8.70
N ILE A 38 13.34 0.58 8.65
CA ILE A 38 13.04 -0.86 8.74
C ILE A 38 13.68 -1.62 7.57
N LEU A 39 13.63 -1.08 6.35
CA LEU A 39 14.30 -1.69 5.19
C LEU A 39 15.81 -1.82 5.43
N ALA A 40 16.47 -0.73 5.86
CA ALA A 40 17.91 -0.72 6.08
C ALA A 40 18.32 -1.68 7.21
N VAL A 41 17.62 -1.65 8.35
CA VAL A 41 18.01 -2.43 9.53
C VAL A 41 17.58 -3.90 9.39
N PHE A 42 16.30 -4.18 9.14
CA PHE A 42 15.77 -5.55 9.20
C PHE A 42 15.96 -6.36 7.92
N VAL A 43 16.13 -5.71 6.77
CA VAL A 43 16.26 -6.41 5.49
C VAL A 43 17.70 -6.42 4.98
N ILE A 44 18.50 -5.39 5.30
CA ILE A 44 19.89 -5.31 4.84
C ILE A 44 20.86 -5.65 5.98
N LEU A 45 20.86 -4.86 7.08
CA LEU A 45 21.87 -5.01 8.14
C LEU A 45 21.75 -6.34 8.90
N LEU A 46 20.57 -6.68 9.43
CA LEU A 46 20.42 -7.89 10.23
C LEU A 46 20.80 -9.17 9.47
N PRO A 47 20.34 -9.41 8.23
CA PRO A 47 20.72 -10.62 7.49
C PRO A 47 22.22 -10.67 7.13
N MET A 48 22.90 -9.52 7.05
CA MET A 48 24.35 -9.48 6.81
C MET A 48 25.16 -9.91 8.03
N PHE A 49 24.70 -9.54 9.25
CA PHE A 49 25.42 -9.83 10.49
C PHE A 49 24.97 -11.10 11.17
N ALA A 50 23.71 -11.47 11.02
CA ALA A 50 23.12 -12.65 11.64
C ALA A 50 22.82 -13.71 10.57
N THR A 51 23.86 -14.47 10.24
CA THR A 51 23.75 -15.65 9.36
C THR A 51 23.45 -16.89 10.17
N ASN A 52 22.62 -17.77 9.63
CA ASN A 52 22.35 -19.10 10.21
C ASN A 52 23.57 -20.03 10.04
N SER A 53 23.55 -21.17 10.72
CA SER A 53 24.55 -22.25 10.62
C SER A 53 24.78 -22.74 9.18
N ILE A 54 23.89 -22.43 8.25
CA ILE A 54 23.97 -22.76 6.82
C ILE A 54 24.54 -21.58 5.99
N GLY A 55 24.90 -20.45 6.63
CA GLY A 55 25.43 -19.26 5.95
C GLY A 55 24.37 -18.39 5.26
N MET A 56 23.09 -18.67 5.43
CA MET A 56 22.00 -17.85 4.90
C MET A 56 21.48 -16.87 5.94
N GLY A 57 21.20 -15.63 5.52
CA GLY A 57 20.59 -14.62 6.37
C GLY A 57 19.10 -14.93 6.64
N ASP A 58 18.69 -14.93 7.90
CA ASP A 58 17.29 -15.11 8.29
C ASP A 58 16.43 -13.90 7.84
N PRO A 59 15.22 -14.13 7.32
CA PRO A 59 14.28 -13.06 6.98
C PRO A 59 13.63 -12.48 8.23
N PHE A 60 14.37 -11.73 9.03
CA PHE A 60 13.93 -11.21 10.33
C PHE A 60 12.63 -10.43 10.27
N PHE A 61 12.43 -9.61 9.25
CA PHE A 61 11.19 -8.85 9.09
C PHE A 61 9.97 -9.77 8.95
N CYS A 62 10.05 -10.76 8.08
CA CYS A 62 8.95 -11.71 7.85
C CYS A 62 8.72 -12.62 9.07
N LYS A 63 9.82 -12.99 9.76
CA LYS A 63 9.76 -13.88 10.92
C LYS A 63 9.14 -13.22 12.15
N TYR A 64 9.35 -11.92 12.38
CA TYR A 64 8.94 -11.24 13.62
C TYR A 64 7.88 -10.17 13.44
N ILE A 65 7.89 -9.39 12.35
CA ILE A 65 7.07 -8.18 12.22
C ILE A 65 5.91 -8.37 11.23
N CYS A 66 6.13 -9.13 10.14
CA CYS A 66 5.12 -9.24 9.09
C CYS A 66 3.91 -10.08 9.54
N PRO A 67 2.70 -9.52 9.59
CA PRO A 67 1.49 -10.24 9.98
C PRO A 67 0.95 -11.17 8.88
N GLN A 68 1.48 -11.06 7.64
CA GLN A 68 1.00 -11.79 6.47
C GLN A 68 1.02 -13.31 6.67
N GLY A 69 2.12 -13.84 7.22
CA GLY A 69 2.25 -15.27 7.49
C GLY A 69 1.23 -15.81 8.51
N VAL A 70 0.73 -14.95 9.40
CA VAL A 70 -0.37 -15.31 10.31
C VAL A 70 -1.70 -15.29 9.58
N LEU A 71 -1.94 -14.27 8.79
CA LEU A 71 -3.21 -14.07 8.08
C LEU A 71 -3.46 -15.17 7.02
N GLU A 72 -2.47 -15.47 6.20
CA GLU A 72 -2.61 -16.40 5.06
C GLU A 72 -2.19 -17.83 5.40
N GLY A 73 -1.29 -18.02 6.36
CA GLY A 73 -0.76 -19.33 6.72
C GLY A 73 -1.32 -19.85 8.04
N ALA A 74 -0.98 -19.21 9.14
CA ALA A 74 -1.24 -19.76 10.48
C ALA A 74 -2.73 -19.85 10.82
N ILE A 75 -3.56 -18.87 10.39
CA ILE A 75 -5.02 -18.91 10.67
C ILE A 75 -5.70 -20.04 9.91
N PRO A 76 -5.61 -20.16 8.57
CA PRO A 76 -6.25 -21.27 7.86
C PRO A 76 -5.75 -22.64 8.34
N LEU A 77 -4.46 -22.77 8.59
CA LEU A 77 -3.85 -24.01 9.03
C LEU A 77 -4.26 -24.42 10.45
N SER A 78 -4.43 -23.47 11.35
CA SER A 78 -4.90 -23.70 12.72
C SER A 78 -6.38 -24.07 12.78
N ILE A 79 -7.18 -23.63 11.83
CA ILE A 79 -8.60 -24.03 11.70
C ILE A 79 -8.68 -25.49 11.23
N GLY A 80 -7.81 -25.90 10.27
CA GLY A 80 -7.81 -27.23 9.68
C GLY A 80 -7.23 -28.32 10.57
N ASN A 81 -6.29 -28.01 11.47
CA ASN A 81 -5.54 -28.99 12.24
C ASN A 81 -5.40 -28.63 13.72
N ALA A 82 -5.99 -29.48 14.59
CA ALA A 82 -5.89 -29.31 16.04
C ALA A 82 -4.47 -29.48 16.60
N ALA A 83 -3.66 -30.35 15.98
CA ALA A 83 -2.26 -30.56 16.36
C ALA A 83 -1.39 -29.33 16.19
N ILE A 84 -1.61 -28.56 15.11
CA ILE A 84 -0.91 -27.30 14.85
C ILE A 84 -1.32 -26.24 15.86
N ARG A 85 -2.60 -26.21 16.26
CA ARG A 85 -3.10 -25.28 17.26
C ARG A 85 -2.40 -25.47 18.63
N SER A 86 -2.12 -26.68 19.02
CA SER A 86 -1.38 -26.97 20.29
C SER A 86 0.11 -26.61 20.18
N ALA A 87 0.69 -26.66 18.98
CA ALA A 87 2.08 -26.31 18.72
C ALA A 87 2.34 -24.79 18.56
N LEU A 88 1.28 -23.97 18.49
CA LEU A 88 1.40 -22.52 18.36
C LEU A 88 1.96 -21.90 19.64
N GLY A 89 3.24 -21.49 19.58
CA GLY A 89 3.97 -20.93 20.72
C GLY A 89 3.78 -19.42 20.91
N LYS A 90 4.58 -18.84 21.82
CA LYS A 90 4.58 -17.40 22.17
C LYS A 90 4.78 -16.48 20.95
N LEU A 91 5.53 -16.90 19.95
CA LEU A 91 5.76 -16.14 18.73
C LEU A 91 4.47 -15.93 17.92
N PHE A 92 3.58 -16.92 17.91
CA PHE A 92 2.27 -16.78 17.26
C PHE A 92 1.41 -15.74 17.97
N SER A 93 1.31 -15.79 19.31
CA SER A 93 0.56 -14.80 20.08
C SER A 93 1.08 -13.38 19.85
N PHE A 94 2.39 -13.18 19.79
CA PHE A 94 3.00 -11.90 19.50
C PHE A 94 2.61 -11.38 18.10
N LYS A 95 2.74 -12.22 17.07
CA LYS A 95 2.36 -11.87 15.70
C LYS A 95 0.86 -11.64 15.54
N PHE A 96 0.05 -12.39 16.27
CA PHE A 96 -1.40 -12.21 16.27
C PHE A 96 -1.79 -10.85 16.86
N CYS A 97 -1.11 -10.41 17.92
CA CYS A 97 -1.28 -9.06 18.46
C CYS A 97 -0.92 -7.97 17.45
N ILE A 98 0.19 -8.16 16.71
CA ILE A 98 0.57 -7.25 15.60
C ILE A 98 -0.51 -7.24 14.52
N LEU A 99 -1.04 -8.41 14.14
CA LEU A 99 -2.11 -8.52 13.15
C LEU A 99 -3.35 -7.72 13.58
N ILE A 100 -3.82 -7.89 14.82
CA ILE A 100 -4.96 -7.14 15.36
C ILE A 100 -4.69 -5.64 15.31
N THR A 101 -3.50 -5.21 15.74
CA THR A 101 -3.10 -3.79 15.68
C THR A 101 -3.16 -3.25 14.26
N VAL A 102 -2.65 -3.99 13.28
CA VAL A 102 -2.69 -3.60 11.86
C VAL A 102 -4.12 -3.55 11.34
N VAL A 103 -4.99 -4.48 11.75
CA VAL A 103 -6.41 -4.49 11.37
C VAL A 103 -7.11 -3.23 11.90
N VAL A 104 -6.95 -2.91 13.18
CA VAL A 104 -7.53 -1.71 13.79
C VAL A 104 -7.01 -0.45 13.11
N LEU A 105 -5.71 -0.35 12.88
CA LEU A 105 -5.12 0.78 12.16
C LEU A 105 -5.65 0.89 10.71
N SER A 106 -5.93 -0.23 10.05
CA SER A 106 -6.45 -0.24 8.66
C SER A 106 -7.90 0.25 8.57
N ILE A 107 -8.67 0.15 9.65
CA ILE A 107 -10.01 0.75 9.74
C ILE A 107 -9.90 2.27 9.86
N LEU A 108 -8.94 2.76 10.67
CA LEU A 108 -8.76 4.19 10.97
C LEU A 108 -8.03 4.93 9.84
N PHE A 109 -6.99 4.32 9.26
CA PHE A 109 -6.10 4.92 8.27
C PHE A 109 -6.10 4.12 6.96
N TYR A 110 -5.92 4.81 5.85
CA TYR A 110 -5.78 4.14 4.57
C TYR A 110 -4.40 3.49 4.43
N ARG A 111 -4.37 2.16 4.33
CA ARG A 111 -3.17 1.32 4.12
C ARG A 111 -1.99 1.62 5.06
N PRO A 112 -2.16 1.63 6.39
CA PRO A 112 -1.13 2.07 7.33
C PRO A 112 0.12 1.18 7.29
N PHE A 113 -0.05 -0.14 7.18
CA PHE A 113 1.06 -1.09 7.14
C PHE A 113 1.96 -0.84 5.93
N CYS A 114 1.38 -0.70 4.74
CA CYS A 114 2.14 -0.46 3.51
C CYS A 114 2.79 0.93 3.49
N LYS A 115 2.18 1.92 4.16
CA LYS A 115 2.62 3.31 4.18
C LYS A 115 3.78 3.53 5.16
N TRP A 116 3.81 2.83 6.31
CA TRP A 116 4.74 3.13 7.40
C TRP A 116 5.71 2.01 7.74
N ILE A 117 5.33 0.74 7.60
CA ILE A 117 6.06 -0.40 8.15
C ILE A 117 6.66 -1.28 7.05
N CYS A 118 5.97 -1.45 5.92
CA CYS A 118 6.35 -2.42 4.92
C CYS A 118 7.62 -2.02 4.15
N PRO A 119 8.72 -2.78 4.23
CA PRO A 119 9.96 -2.49 3.50
C PRO A 119 9.78 -2.59 1.98
N LEU A 120 8.89 -3.47 1.52
CA LEU A 120 8.55 -3.58 0.11
C LEU A 120 7.90 -2.29 -0.42
N GLY A 121 7.08 -1.62 0.41
CA GLY A 121 6.54 -0.29 0.11
C GLY A 121 7.62 0.78 0.01
N ALA A 122 8.74 0.65 0.74
CA ALA A 122 9.90 1.53 0.61
C ALA A 122 10.62 1.30 -0.72
N ILE A 123 10.83 0.04 -1.12
CA ILE A 123 11.45 -0.32 -2.40
C ILE A 123 10.62 0.26 -3.56
N TYR A 124 9.31 0.03 -3.57
CA TYR A 124 8.45 0.58 -4.62
C TYR A 124 8.46 2.10 -4.67
N SER A 125 8.54 2.79 -3.53
CA SER A 125 8.60 4.25 -3.54
C SER A 125 9.92 4.78 -4.08
N LEU A 126 11.03 4.06 -3.92
CA LEU A 126 12.32 4.40 -4.55
C LEU A 126 12.24 4.24 -6.08
N PHE A 127 11.73 3.09 -6.55
CA PHE A 127 11.56 2.85 -7.99
C PHE A 127 10.50 3.74 -8.63
N ASN A 128 9.56 4.25 -7.86
CA ASN A 128 8.53 5.15 -8.36
C ASN A 128 9.09 6.46 -8.94
N LYS A 129 10.26 6.89 -8.47
CA LYS A 129 10.97 8.05 -9.04
C LYS A 129 11.48 7.82 -10.46
N VAL A 130 11.85 6.58 -10.79
CA VAL A 130 12.44 6.19 -12.09
C VAL A 130 11.38 5.59 -13.03
N SER A 131 10.14 5.59 -12.63
CA SER A 131 9.05 4.97 -13.39
C SER A 131 8.74 5.73 -14.69
N PHE A 132 8.51 5.00 -15.74
CA PHE A 132 8.15 5.53 -17.07
C PHE A 132 6.72 6.11 -17.13
N LEU A 133 5.85 5.76 -16.18
CA LEU A 133 4.49 6.29 -16.10
C LEU A 133 4.46 7.48 -15.14
N HIS A 134 4.12 8.64 -15.64
CA HIS A 134 4.01 9.87 -14.86
C HIS A 134 2.57 10.41 -14.88
N ILE A 135 2.22 11.17 -13.84
CA ILE A 135 1.00 11.98 -13.81
C ILE A 135 1.38 13.41 -14.21
N THR A 136 0.77 13.94 -15.24
CA THR A 136 1.00 15.30 -15.73
C THR A 136 -0.25 16.13 -15.51
N ILE A 137 -0.05 17.37 -15.09
CA ILE A 137 -1.12 18.38 -14.91
C ILE A 137 -0.97 19.43 -16.00
N GLU A 138 -2.03 19.62 -16.75
CA GLU A 138 -2.10 20.68 -17.77
C GLU A 138 -2.47 22.00 -17.10
N ASN A 139 -1.48 22.88 -16.95
CA ASN A 139 -1.64 24.15 -16.23
C ASN A 139 -2.66 25.08 -16.89
N SER A 140 -2.84 24.98 -18.21
CA SER A 140 -3.83 25.76 -18.97
C SER A 140 -5.28 25.45 -18.58
N LYS A 141 -5.56 24.20 -18.16
CA LYS A 141 -6.90 23.74 -17.75
C LYS A 141 -7.07 23.72 -16.23
N CYS A 142 -5.98 23.78 -15.47
CA CYS A 142 -6.01 23.68 -14.03
C CYS A 142 -6.46 24.98 -13.37
N VAL A 143 -7.59 24.95 -12.70
CA VAL A 143 -8.17 26.10 -11.97
C VAL A 143 -7.76 26.16 -10.48
N GLY A 144 -6.85 25.31 -10.02
CA GLY A 144 -6.36 25.31 -8.64
C GLY A 144 -7.37 24.93 -7.56
N CYS A 145 -8.45 24.22 -7.90
CA CYS A 145 -9.54 23.90 -6.97
C CYS A 145 -9.20 22.87 -5.87
N ASN A 146 -8.01 22.25 -5.92
CA ASN A 146 -7.50 21.25 -4.97
C ASN A 146 -8.37 20.00 -4.78
N GLN A 147 -9.35 19.74 -5.63
CA GLN A 147 -10.19 18.54 -5.55
C GLN A 147 -9.38 17.25 -5.73
N CYS A 148 -8.36 17.28 -6.60
CA CYS A 148 -7.45 16.16 -6.81
C CYS A 148 -6.66 15.78 -5.55
N SER A 149 -6.20 16.76 -4.76
CA SER A 149 -5.50 16.53 -3.50
C SER A 149 -6.43 16.00 -2.42
N ARG A 150 -7.70 16.48 -2.36
CA ARG A 150 -8.72 15.97 -1.43
C ARG A 150 -9.16 14.54 -1.77
N ALA A 151 -9.21 14.19 -3.05
CA ALA A 151 -9.55 12.84 -3.51
C ALA A 151 -8.39 11.85 -3.36
N CYS A 152 -7.18 12.33 -3.04
CA CYS A 152 -6.00 11.48 -2.92
C CYS A 152 -6.03 10.66 -1.64
N LYS A 153 -6.22 9.34 -1.76
CA LYS A 153 -6.22 8.41 -0.62
C LYS A 153 -4.87 8.32 0.12
N MET A 154 -3.78 8.76 -0.53
CA MET A 154 -2.43 8.76 0.05
C MET A 154 -2.08 10.08 0.74
N ASP A 155 -3.01 11.04 0.82
CA ASP A 155 -2.79 12.38 1.38
C ASP A 155 -1.59 13.12 0.73
N ILE A 156 -1.49 13.03 -0.59
CA ILE A 156 -0.46 13.71 -1.38
C ILE A 156 -1.06 14.99 -1.97
N ASP A 157 -0.31 16.06 -1.92
CA ASP A 157 -0.65 17.28 -2.65
C ASP A 157 -0.31 17.10 -4.13
N VAL A 158 -1.32 16.66 -4.90
CA VAL A 158 -1.16 16.34 -6.31
C VAL A 158 -0.85 17.59 -7.12
N CYS A 159 -1.38 18.76 -6.73
CA CYS A 159 -1.13 20.01 -7.45
C CYS A 159 0.34 20.44 -7.40
N ARG A 160 1.02 20.22 -6.26
CA ARG A 160 2.42 20.58 -6.08
C ARG A 160 3.39 19.48 -6.48
N THR A 161 3.03 18.23 -6.17
CA THR A 161 3.91 17.07 -6.37
C THR A 161 3.15 15.92 -7.02
N PRO A 162 2.81 15.99 -8.31
CA PRO A 162 2.01 14.97 -8.99
C PRO A 162 2.71 13.60 -9.01
N ASN A 163 4.04 13.58 -9.12
CA ASN A 163 4.86 12.35 -9.14
C ASN A 163 5.56 12.08 -7.81
N HIS A 164 4.83 12.26 -6.70
CA HIS A 164 5.37 11.94 -5.37
C HIS A 164 5.75 10.45 -5.28
N PRO A 165 6.89 10.08 -4.61
CA PRO A 165 7.32 8.68 -4.47
C PRO A 165 6.26 7.75 -3.88
N GLU A 166 5.41 8.25 -3.00
CA GLU A 166 4.31 7.50 -2.37
C GLU A 166 3.06 7.36 -3.26
N CYS A 167 3.07 7.89 -4.48
CA CYS A 167 1.91 7.82 -5.36
C CYS A 167 1.71 6.39 -5.89
N ILE A 168 0.56 5.79 -5.58
CA ILE A 168 0.18 4.44 -6.06
C ILE A 168 -0.47 4.47 -7.45
N ARG A 169 -0.54 5.63 -8.09
CA ARG A 169 -1.12 5.83 -9.43
C ARG A 169 -2.52 5.23 -9.61
N CYS A 170 -3.35 5.34 -8.58
CA CYS A 170 -4.72 4.78 -8.60
C CYS A 170 -5.71 5.54 -9.49
N GLY A 171 -5.33 6.71 -10.03
CA GLY A 171 -6.18 7.53 -10.90
C GLY A 171 -7.33 8.26 -10.20
N ALA A 172 -7.43 8.24 -8.87
CA ALA A 172 -8.49 8.94 -8.15
C ALA A 172 -8.47 10.46 -8.39
N CYS A 173 -7.29 11.06 -8.50
CA CYS A 173 -7.11 12.47 -8.82
C CYS A 173 -7.60 12.81 -10.23
N ILE A 174 -7.41 11.92 -11.21
CA ILE A 174 -7.87 12.09 -12.59
C ILE A 174 -9.41 12.08 -12.62
N LYS A 175 -10.03 11.11 -11.94
CA LYS A 175 -11.50 11.01 -11.86
C LYS A 175 -12.15 12.17 -11.11
N ALA A 176 -11.43 12.78 -10.17
CA ALA A 176 -11.93 13.89 -9.36
C ALA A 176 -11.72 15.26 -10.02
N CYS A 177 -11.02 15.34 -11.14
CA CYS A 177 -10.76 16.60 -11.82
C CYS A 177 -11.93 17.00 -12.71
N PRO A 178 -12.66 18.10 -12.42
CA PRO A 178 -13.82 18.50 -13.22
C PRO A 178 -13.45 19.08 -14.58
N LYS A 179 -12.16 19.47 -14.76
CA LYS A 179 -11.65 20.09 -15.99
C LYS A 179 -10.77 19.14 -16.80
N ASP A 180 -10.70 17.85 -16.43
CA ASP A 180 -9.84 16.84 -17.05
C ASP A 180 -8.41 17.34 -17.32
N ALA A 181 -7.88 18.14 -16.36
CA ALA A 181 -6.53 18.71 -16.46
C ALA A 181 -5.41 17.72 -16.07
N ILE A 182 -5.74 16.49 -15.63
CA ILE A 182 -4.78 15.51 -15.12
C ILE A 182 -4.81 14.26 -15.99
N HIS A 183 -3.64 13.92 -16.55
CA HIS A 183 -3.49 12.79 -17.46
C HIS A 183 -2.33 11.89 -17.06
N TYR A 184 -2.38 10.63 -17.50
CA TYR A 184 -1.20 9.78 -17.48
C TYR A 184 -0.32 10.08 -18.68
N GLN A 185 0.98 10.19 -18.46
CA GLN A 185 1.99 10.32 -19.48
C GLN A 185 2.93 9.11 -19.42
N PHE A 186 3.09 8.42 -20.54
CA PHE A 186 4.00 7.31 -20.67
C PHE A 186 5.12 7.68 -21.66
N MET A 187 6.38 7.68 -21.20
CA MET A 187 7.57 8.01 -22.01
C MET A 187 7.38 9.26 -22.91
N GLY A 188 6.83 10.33 -22.36
CA GLY A 188 6.59 11.58 -23.13
C GLY A 188 5.33 11.60 -24.00
N LYS A 189 4.61 10.49 -24.15
CA LYS A 189 3.30 10.44 -24.82
C LYS A 189 2.17 10.58 -23.82
N THR A 190 1.29 11.56 -24.02
CA THR A 190 0.10 11.76 -23.20
C THR A 190 -0.90 10.67 -23.50
N CYS A 191 -1.21 9.81 -22.51
CA CYS A 191 -2.28 8.84 -22.61
C CYS A 191 -3.61 9.55 -22.33
N GLN A 192 -4.34 9.94 -23.36
CA GLN A 192 -5.71 10.42 -23.20
C GLN A 192 -6.60 9.28 -22.73
N LYS A 193 -7.51 9.58 -21.82
CA LYS A 193 -8.56 8.67 -21.39
C LYS A 193 -9.41 8.32 -22.61
N LYS A 194 -9.34 7.07 -23.05
CA LYS A 194 -10.34 6.55 -23.97
C LYS A 194 -11.65 6.50 -23.17
N ASP A 195 -12.63 7.27 -23.58
CA ASP A 195 -13.95 7.26 -22.94
C ASP A 195 -14.51 5.86 -23.02
N THR A 196 -14.48 5.14 -21.90
CA THR A 196 -15.18 3.86 -21.73
C THR A 196 -16.64 4.17 -21.41
N GLY A 197 -17.30 4.86 -22.35
CA GLY A 197 -18.74 5.12 -22.31
C GLY A 197 -19.58 3.89 -22.64
N ASP A 198 -19.00 2.81 -23.18
CA ASP A 198 -19.79 1.71 -23.76
C ASP A 198 -19.81 0.39 -22.95
N GLN A 199 -19.14 0.33 -21.79
CA GLN A 199 -19.18 -0.94 -21.02
C GLN A 199 -20.17 -0.98 -19.86
N GLN A 200 -20.95 0.08 -19.62
CA GLN A 200 -21.94 0.10 -18.56
C GLN A 200 -23.37 -0.24 -19.03
N SER A 201 -23.59 -0.38 -20.33
CA SER A 201 -24.89 -0.76 -20.89
C SER A 201 -25.09 -2.28 -21.00
N GLU A 202 -24.02 -3.08 -21.00
CA GLU A 202 -24.15 -4.54 -21.15
C GLU A 202 -24.40 -5.32 -19.84
N ILE A 203 -24.14 -4.71 -18.66
CA ILE A 203 -24.37 -5.42 -17.37
C ILE A 203 -25.82 -5.26 -16.86
N ARG A 204 -26.67 -4.49 -17.55
CA ARG A 204 -28.06 -4.26 -17.11
C ARG A 204 -29.08 -5.13 -17.82
N ASN A 205 -28.67 -6.01 -18.74
CA ASN A 205 -29.56 -6.87 -19.54
C ASN A 205 -29.24 -8.38 -19.43
N HIS A 206 -28.72 -8.82 -18.27
CA HIS A 206 -28.73 -10.27 -17.96
C HIS A 206 -29.16 -10.49 -16.52
#